data_c3487647f483c3d3bb77003cd19e74e1
#
_entry.id   c3487647f483c3d3bb77003cd19e74e1
#
_cell.length_a   1.000
_cell.length_b   1.000
_cell.length_c   1.000
_cell.angle_alpha   90.00
_cell.angle_beta   90.00
_cell.angle_gamma   90.00
#
_symmetry.space_group_name_H-M   'P 1'
#
loop_
_entity.id
_entity.type
_entity.pdbx_description
1 polymer ?
#
loop_
_entity_poly.entity_id
_entity_poly.type
_entity_poly.pdbx_seq_one_letter_code
_entity_poly.pdbx_strand_id
1 'polypeptide(L)'
;LTPRFSPNTQEITYLAYYNNEPRVYIFNLLTGQQEMLGSFPGMTFAPRFSPDGSSIIMSYSNSGITDIYTMNIKNQNIKIITNSPSIDTSPSFSPDGKKIVFNSDRGGSQQIYIMDEKGRGVKRISFGKGRYATPVWSPKGDLISFTKMYKGLFYVGVMKPDGSGERLLAKGYLVEGPTWAPNGRVLMYFKQNRPKNKKTGRVNLYKIDVTGFKELKIITPDDASDPAWSP
;
A
#
# COMPACT_ATOMS: atom_id res chain seq x y z
N LEU A 1 -6.67 10.83 0.70
CA LEU A 1 -6.70 9.37 0.64
C LEU A 1 -5.30 8.79 0.86
N THR A 2 -5.22 7.58 1.41
CA THR A 2 -3.97 6.81 1.60
C THR A 2 -2.83 7.57 2.29
N PRO A 3 -3.04 8.20 3.46
CA PRO A 3 -1.96 8.90 4.16
C PRO A 3 -0.86 7.92 4.59
N ARG A 4 0.40 8.38 4.60
CA ARG A 4 1.56 7.64 5.11
C ARG A 4 2.50 8.59 5.83
N PHE A 5 2.90 8.23 7.03
CA PHE A 5 3.86 8.98 7.81
C PHE A 5 5.28 8.78 7.29
N SER A 6 6.07 9.85 7.35
CA SER A 6 7.51 9.78 7.17
C SER A 6 8.14 9.00 8.33
N PRO A 7 9.17 8.18 8.07
CA PRO A 7 9.86 7.46 9.14
C PRO A 7 10.72 8.37 10.04
N ASN A 8 11.12 9.56 9.56
CA ASN A 8 12.15 10.37 10.19
C ASN A 8 11.75 11.84 10.41
N THR A 9 10.64 12.29 9.83
CA THR A 9 10.21 13.70 9.89
C THR A 9 8.74 13.79 10.28
N GLN A 10 8.31 15.00 10.67
CA GLN A 10 6.89 15.29 10.96
C GLN A 10 6.11 15.56 9.66
N GLU A 11 6.22 14.64 8.71
CA GLU A 11 5.57 14.75 7.41
C GLU A 11 4.70 13.54 7.12
N ILE A 12 3.65 13.78 6.35
CA ILE A 12 2.82 12.73 5.76
C ILE A 12 2.78 12.90 4.24
N THR A 13 2.82 11.80 3.50
CA THR A 13 2.42 11.80 2.10
C THR A 13 1.00 11.28 1.98
N TYR A 14 0.24 11.80 1.03
CA TYR A 14 -1.13 11.40 0.77
C TYR A 14 -1.54 11.68 -0.67
N LEU A 15 -2.68 11.15 -1.06
CA LEU A 15 -3.28 11.36 -2.35
C LEU A 15 -4.42 12.37 -2.23
N ALA A 16 -4.40 13.39 -3.08
CA ALA A 16 -5.51 14.32 -3.28
C ALA A 16 -5.76 14.51 -4.78
N TYR A 17 -6.87 15.18 -5.12
CA TYR A 17 -7.22 15.44 -6.51
C TYR A 17 -6.86 16.87 -6.89
N TYR A 18 -6.20 17.01 -8.04
CA TYR A 18 -5.95 18.28 -8.71
C TYR A 18 -6.45 18.17 -10.15
N ASN A 19 -7.33 19.08 -10.56
CA ASN A 19 -7.97 19.05 -11.87
C ASN A 19 -8.60 17.68 -12.22
N ASN A 20 -9.30 17.07 -11.27
CA ASN A 20 -9.92 15.74 -11.36
C ASN A 20 -8.94 14.56 -11.53
N GLU A 21 -7.65 14.78 -11.39
CA GLU A 21 -6.63 13.73 -11.44
C GLU A 21 -5.99 13.50 -10.06
N PRO A 22 -5.79 12.25 -9.65
CA PRO A 22 -5.11 11.96 -8.39
C PRO A 22 -3.64 12.37 -8.47
N ARG A 23 -3.17 13.07 -7.43
CA ARG A 23 -1.79 13.54 -7.27
C ARG A 23 -1.28 13.21 -5.89
N VAL A 24 0.00 12.96 -5.78
CA VAL A 24 0.69 12.76 -4.52
C VAL A 24 1.12 14.11 -3.95
N TYR A 25 0.83 14.28 -2.66
CA TYR A 25 1.23 15.45 -1.88
C TYR A 25 2.07 15.03 -0.68
N ILE A 26 2.90 15.95 -0.22
CA ILE A 26 3.54 15.92 1.09
C ILE A 26 2.99 17.06 1.95
N PHE A 27 2.78 16.80 3.22
CA PHE A 27 2.28 17.77 4.18
C PHE A 27 3.15 17.73 5.44
N ASN A 28 3.67 18.87 5.84
CA ASN A 28 4.44 19.02 7.05
C ASN A 28 3.50 19.32 8.23
N LEU A 29 3.46 18.44 9.21
CA LEU A 29 2.56 18.50 10.37
C LEU A 29 2.90 19.66 11.32
N LEU A 30 4.14 20.14 11.32
CA LEU A 30 4.57 21.25 12.19
C LEU A 30 4.28 22.62 11.57
N THR A 31 4.56 22.76 10.29
CA THR A 31 4.45 24.06 9.60
C THR A 31 3.10 24.27 8.91
N GLY A 32 2.33 23.18 8.69
CA GLY A 32 1.10 23.20 7.90
C GLY A 32 1.35 23.37 6.39
N GLN A 33 2.61 23.36 5.93
CA GLN A 33 2.93 23.47 4.51
C GLN A 33 2.56 22.22 3.75
N GLN A 34 2.00 22.43 2.56
CA GLN A 34 1.59 21.37 1.63
C GLN A 34 2.28 21.60 0.29
N GLU A 35 2.82 20.54 -0.28
CA GLU A 35 3.47 20.55 -1.59
C GLU A 35 2.98 19.37 -2.44
N MET A 36 2.69 19.65 -3.72
CA MET A 36 2.43 18.59 -4.70
C MET A 36 3.77 18.05 -5.19
N LEU A 37 3.93 16.73 -5.13
CA LEU A 37 5.17 16.07 -5.52
C LEU A 37 5.21 15.78 -7.02
N GLY A 38 6.10 16.49 -7.73
CA GLY A 38 6.35 16.32 -9.15
C GLY A 38 5.25 16.87 -10.05
N SER A 39 5.62 17.09 -11.31
CA SER A 39 4.69 17.45 -12.38
C SER A 39 4.57 16.26 -13.35
N PHE A 40 3.54 15.45 -13.17
CA PHE A 40 3.29 14.28 -13.99
C PHE A 40 2.10 14.53 -14.93
N PRO A 41 2.20 14.18 -16.24
CA PRO A 41 1.08 14.33 -17.17
C PRO A 41 -0.04 13.30 -16.96
N GLY A 42 0.20 12.24 -16.18
CA GLY A 42 -0.77 11.22 -15.81
C GLY A 42 -1.04 11.16 -14.31
N MET A 43 -1.67 10.11 -13.85
CA MET A 43 -2.08 9.94 -12.45
C MET A 43 -0.96 9.37 -11.58
N THR A 44 -0.76 9.92 -10.37
CA THR A 44 0.14 9.37 -9.35
C THR A 44 -0.65 8.90 -8.13
N PHE A 45 -0.33 7.72 -7.58
CA PHE A 45 -1.06 7.13 -6.45
C PHE A 45 -0.24 6.12 -5.66
N ALA A 46 -0.80 5.64 -4.54
CA ALA A 46 -0.19 4.70 -3.61
C ALA A 46 1.21 5.10 -3.13
N PRO A 47 1.41 6.35 -2.64
CA PRO A 47 2.72 6.82 -2.21
C PRO A 47 3.17 6.16 -0.92
N ARG A 48 4.49 5.93 -0.80
CA ARG A 48 5.16 5.52 0.44
C ARG A 48 6.54 6.14 0.52
N PHE A 49 6.97 6.49 1.73
CA PHE A 49 8.35 6.92 1.98
C PHE A 49 9.33 5.74 1.81
N SER A 50 10.55 6.04 1.36
CA SER A 50 11.69 5.17 1.55
C SER A 50 12.05 5.05 3.03
N PRO A 51 12.72 3.97 3.48
CA PRO A 51 13.05 3.78 4.90
C PRO A 51 13.93 4.87 5.49
N ASP A 52 14.73 5.54 4.67
CA ASP A 52 15.56 6.68 5.05
C ASP A 52 14.83 8.04 4.99
N GLY A 53 13.57 8.04 4.54
CA GLY A 53 12.74 9.24 4.40
C GLY A 53 13.15 10.19 3.27
N SER A 54 14.17 9.86 2.47
CA SER A 54 14.70 10.77 1.44
C SER A 54 13.90 10.78 0.13
N SER A 55 13.09 9.76 -0.08
CA SER A 55 12.36 9.55 -1.34
C SER A 55 10.95 9.02 -1.12
N ILE A 56 10.11 9.23 -2.11
CA ILE A 56 8.78 8.63 -2.22
C ILE A 56 8.82 7.60 -3.35
N ILE A 57 8.30 6.40 -3.09
CA ILE A 57 7.94 5.42 -4.12
C ILE A 57 6.43 5.48 -4.35
N MET A 58 6.01 5.42 -5.62
CA MET A 58 4.61 5.57 -6.01
C MET A 58 4.31 4.84 -7.31
N SER A 59 3.03 4.64 -7.58
CA SER A 59 2.54 4.21 -8.88
C SER A 59 2.26 5.43 -9.75
N TYR A 60 2.65 5.37 -11.00
CA TYR A 60 2.35 6.38 -12.01
C TYR A 60 1.64 5.71 -13.20
N SER A 61 0.48 6.25 -13.56
CA SER A 61 -0.32 5.76 -14.69
C SER A 61 -0.45 6.83 -15.75
N ASN A 62 -0.11 6.46 -16.99
CA ASN A 62 -0.29 7.29 -18.16
C ASN A 62 -0.69 6.43 -19.35
N SER A 63 -1.74 6.84 -20.09
CA SER A 63 -2.19 6.19 -21.33
C SER A 63 -2.42 4.67 -21.19
N GLY A 64 -2.91 4.23 -20.02
CA GLY A 64 -3.23 2.81 -19.75
C GLY A 64 -2.07 1.95 -19.27
N ILE A 65 -0.85 2.48 -19.23
CA ILE A 65 0.33 1.84 -18.65
C ILE A 65 0.50 2.36 -17.22
N THR A 66 0.83 1.46 -16.30
CA THR A 66 1.08 1.84 -14.90
C THR A 66 2.37 1.21 -14.41
N ASP A 67 3.32 2.05 -14.04
CA ASP A 67 4.64 1.66 -13.58
C ASP A 67 4.97 2.23 -12.19
N ILE A 68 6.04 1.70 -11.60
CA ILE A 68 6.56 2.14 -10.32
C ILE A 68 7.68 3.15 -10.53
N TYR A 69 7.58 4.26 -9.81
CA TYR A 69 8.51 5.38 -9.84
C TYR A 69 9.00 5.68 -8.43
N THR A 70 10.23 6.15 -8.31
CA THR A 70 10.71 6.84 -7.11
C THR A 70 11.01 8.28 -7.43
N MET A 71 10.79 9.15 -6.44
CA MET A 71 11.15 10.55 -6.54
C MET A 71 11.87 10.97 -5.27
N ASN A 72 13.03 11.61 -5.41
CA ASN A 72 13.71 12.24 -4.29
C ASN A 72 12.94 13.49 -3.85
N ILE A 73 12.65 13.62 -2.55
CA ILE A 73 11.80 14.69 -2.03
C ILE A 73 12.48 16.06 -2.19
N LYS A 74 13.78 16.14 -1.93
CA LYS A 74 14.51 17.41 -1.89
C LYS A 74 14.74 18.04 -3.27
N ASN A 75 15.12 17.25 -4.26
CA ASN A 75 15.47 17.74 -5.60
C ASN A 75 14.47 17.33 -6.69
N GLN A 76 13.41 16.59 -6.31
CA GLN A 76 12.35 16.07 -7.18
C GLN A 76 12.84 15.24 -8.37
N ASN A 77 14.06 14.68 -8.30
CA ASN A 77 14.58 13.79 -9.31
C ASN A 77 13.78 12.48 -9.33
N ILE A 78 13.24 12.17 -10.51
CA ILE A 78 12.40 10.99 -10.76
C ILE A 78 13.26 9.87 -11.32
N LYS A 79 13.02 8.65 -10.81
CA LYS A 79 13.60 7.41 -11.33
C LYS A 79 12.50 6.42 -11.64
N ILE A 80 12.48 5.90 -12.86
CA ILE A 80 11.61 4.81 -13.28
C ILE A 80 12.17 3.51 -12.72
N ILE A 81 11.35 2.74 -12.01
CA ILE A 81 11.74 1.46 -11.40
C ILE A 81 11.23 0.30 -12.23
N THR A 82 10.00 0.36 -12.72
CA THR A 82 9.48 -0.61 -13.69
C THR A 82 9.16 0.09 -15.02
N ASN A 83 9.29 -0.66 -16.10
CA ASN A 83 8.92 -0.24 -17.45
C ASN A 83 8.45 -1.50 -18.19
N SER A 84 7.18 -1.82 -18.06
CA SER A 84 6.59 -3.03 -18.61
C SER A 84 5.19 -2.76 -19.14
N PRO A 85 4.66 -3.60 -20.06
CA PRO A 85 3.28 -3.46 -20.52
C PRO A 85 2.24 -3.87 -19.45
N SER A 86 2.69 -4.30 -18.28
CA SER A 86 1.84 -4.75 -17.18
C SER A 86 1.44 -3.58 -16.27
N ILE A 87 0.39 -3.79 -15.51
CA ILE A 87 -0.07 -2.84 -14.49
C ILE A 87 0.70 -3.11 -13.19
N ASP A 88 1.76 -2.34 -12.93
CA ASP A 88 2.59 -2.42 -11.73
C ASP A 88 2.18 -1.36 -10.72
N THR A 89 1.71 -1.78 -9.52
CA THR A 89 1.10 -0.87 -8.55
C THR A 89 1.45 -1.18 -7.10
N SER A 90 1.10 -0.25 -6.21
CA SER A 90 1.14 -0.42 -4.75
C SER A 90 2.53 -0.86 -4.23
N PRO A 91 3.61 -0.17 -4.59
CA PRO A 91 4.94 -0.52 -4.15
C PRO A 91 5.16 -0.27 -2.66
N SER A 92 6.03 -1.08 -2.04
CA SER A 92 6.49 -0.90 -0.66
C SER A 92 7.94 -1.35 -0.54
N PHE A 93 8.81 -0.49 0.01
CA PHE A 93 10.20 -0.87 0.31
C PHE A 93 10.28 -1.89 1.45
N SER A 94 11.29 -2.75 1.41
CA SER A 94 11.77 -3.47 2.60
C SER A 94 12.38 -2.50 3.60
N PRO A 95 12.42 -2.81 4.92
CA PRO A 95 12.95 -1.89 5.93
C PRO A 95 14.42 -1.49 5.72
N ASP A 96 15.21 -2.35 5.07
CA ASP A 96 16.60 -2.08 4.70
C ASP A 96 16.76 -1.32 3.37
N GLY A 97 15.64 -0.99 2.70
CA GLY A 97 15.61 -0.28 1.43
C GLY A 97 16.09 -1.05 0.20
N LYS A 98 16.53 -2.31 0.36
CA LYS A 98 17.19 -3.06 -0.72
C LYS A 98 16.23 -3.77 -1.65
N LYS A 99 14.97 -3.93 -1.24
CA LYS A 99 13.94 -4.63 -2.03
C LYS A 99 12.66 -3.82 -2.08
N ILE A 100 11.87 -4.10 -3.12
CA ILE A 100 10.54 -3.53 -3.33
C ILE A 100 9.58 -4.70 -3.52
N VAL A 101 8.49 -4.73 -2.75
CA VAL A 101 7.33 -5.58 -3.01
C VAL A 101 6.29 -4.76 -3.74
N PHE A 102 5.60 -5.33 -4.70
CA PHE A 102 4.60 -4.65 -5.51
C PHE A 102 3.55 -5.61 -6.08
N ASN A 103 2.50 -5.05 -6.63
CA ASN A 103 1.43 -5.76 -7.28
C ASN A 103 1.57 -5.65 -8.80
N SER A 104 1.37 -6.77 -9.51
CA SER A 104 1.47 -6.80 -10.97
C SER A 104 0.55 -7.86 -11.57
N ASP A 105 0.04 -7.57 -12.77
CA ASP A 105 -0.74 -8.53 -13.57
C ASP A 105 0.07 -9.24 -14.67
N ARG A 106 1.40 -9.08 -14.68
CA ARG A 106 2.32 -9.69 -15.68
C ARG A 106 2.19 -11.20 -15.86
N GLY A 107 1.63 -11.89 -14.89
CA GLY A 107 1.34 -13.33 -14.95
C GLY A 107 -0.11 -13.64 -15.34
N GLY A 108 -0.84 -12.70 -15.97
CA GLY A 108 -2.22 -12.85 -16.41
C GLY A 108 -3.27 -12.50 -15.36
N SER A 109 -2.88 -12.27 -14.12
CA SER A 109 -3.76 -11.78 -13.04
C SER A 109 -2.96 -11.07 -11.97
N GLN A 110 -3.62 -10.23 -11.19
CA GLN A 110 -3.02 -9.45 -10.10
C GLN A 110 -2.39 -10.37 -9.06
N GLN A 111 -1.05 -10.28 -8.91
CA GLN A 111 -0.24 -11.08 -7.99
C GLN A 111 0.82 -10.21 -7.32
N ILE A 112 1.45 -10.73 -6.27
CA ILE A 112 2.53 -10.03 -5.56
C ILE A 112 3.87 -10.47 -6.11
N TYR A 113 4.71 -9.47 -6.39
CA TYR A 113 6.07 -9.63 -6.88
C TYR A 113 7.04 -8.89 -5.97
N ILE A 114 8.30 -9.31 -6.02
CA ILE A 114 9.43 -8.67 -5.34
C ILE A 114 10.55 -8.42 -6.36
N MET A 115 11.31 -7.35 -6.14
CA MET A 115 12.49 -6.97 -6.96
C MET A 115 13.52 -6.26 -6.08
N ASP A 116 14.73 -6.01 -6.62
CA ASP A 116 15.68 -5.11 -5.96
C ASP A 116 15.25 -3.63 -6.10
N GLU A 117 15.91 -2.72 -5.38
CA GLU A 117 15.63 -1.27 -5.39
C GLU A 117 15.90 -0.59 -6.75
N LYS A 118 16.52 -1.31 -7.69
CA LYS A 118 16.79 -0.86 -9.06
C LYS A 118 15.82 -1.45 -10.09
N GLY A 119 14.82 -2.21 -9.64
CA GLY A 119 13.82 -2.84 -10.50
C GLY A 119 14.26 -4.16 -11.14
N ARG A 120 15.37 -4.79 -10.67
CA ARG A 120 15.91 -6.02 -11.24
C ARG A 120 15.49 -7.24 -10.44
N GLY A 121 15.59 -8.42 -11.03
CA GLY A 121 15.32 -9.69 -10.35
C GLY A 121 13.87 -9.88 -9.97
N VAL A 122 12.94 -9.38 -10.79
CA VAL A 122 11.49 -9.48 -10.55
C VAL A 122 11.07 -10.94 -10.39
N LYS A 123 10.49 -11.26 -9.23
CA LYS A 123 10.07 -12.62 -8.89
C LYS A 123 8.67 -12.58 -8.25
N ARG A 124 7.75 -13.43 -8.75
CA ARG A 124 6.45 -13.66 -8.13
C ARG A 124 6.61 -14.39 -6.80
N ILE A 125 5.85 -13.97 -5.78
CA ILE A 125 5.85 -14.59 -4.45
C ILE A 125 4.45 -15.05 -3.98
N SER A 126 3.37 -14.71 -4.68
CA SER A 126 2.02 -15.20 -4.39
C SER A 126 1.60 -16.28 -5.40
N PHE A 127 1.22 -17.48 -4.91
CA PHE A 127 0.88 -18.65 -5.73
C PHE A 127 -0.49 -19.25 -5.42
N GLY A 128 -1.19 -18.74 -4.40
CA GLY A 128 -2.52 -19.19 -4.04
C GLY A 128 -3.59 -18.81 -5.07
N LYS A 129 -4.76 -19.45 -4.98
CA LYS A 129 -5.92 -19.10 -5.82
C LYS A 129 -6.41 -17.69 -5.50
N GLY A 130 -6.90 -16.97 -6.52
CA GLY A 130 -7.44 -15.62 -6.41
C GLY A 130 -6.46 -14.54 -6.85
N ARG A 131 -6.84 -13.28 -6.60
CA ARG A 131 -6.04 -12.09 -6.92
C ARG A 131 -5.45 -11.53 -5.63
N TYR A 132 -4.24 -11.00 -5.71
CA TYR A 132 -3.55 -10.37 -4.59
C TYR A 132 -3.29 -8.90 -4.91
N ALA A 133 -3.38 -8.05 -3.90
CA ALA A 133 -3.23 -6.61 -4.04
C ALA A 133 -2.63 -5.97 -2.78
N THR A 134 -2.25 -4.69 -2.89
CA THR A 134 -1.81 -3.81 -1.80
C THR A 134 -0.79 -4.43 -0.85
N PRO A 135 0.33 -5.01 -1.35
CA PRO A 135 1.35 -5.57 -0.48
C PRO A 135 2.04 -4.48 0.33
N VAL A 136 2.31 -4.77 1.61
CA VAL A 136 3.07 -3.87 2.49
C VAL A 136 4.09 -4.67 3.28
N TRP A 137 5.35 -4.28 3.21
CA TRP A 137 6.42 -4.91 3.98
C TRP A 137 6.30 -4.57 5.46
N SER A 138 6.53 -5.56 6.33
CA SER A 138 6.55 -5.34 7.77
C SER A 138 7.78 -4.52 8.18
N PRO A 139 7.72 -3.69 9.25
CA PRO A 139 8.88 -2.97 9.77
C PRO A 139 10.03 -3.87 10.20
N LYS A 140 9.76 -5.15 10.51
CA LYS A 140 10.76 -6.16 10.86
C LYS A 140 11.41 -6.84 9.66
N GLY A 141 10.87 -6.67 8.45
CA GLY A 141 11.37 -7.32 7.24
C GLY A 141 11.02 -8.80 7.09
N ASP A 142 10.35 -9.40 8.06
CA ASP A 142 10.05 -10.83 8.13
C ASP A 142 8.75 -11.25 7.44
N LEU A 143 7.81 -10.32 7.27
CA LEU A 143 6.50 -10.55 6.68
C LEU A 143 6.12 -9.48 5.65
N ILE A 144 5.21 -9.85 4.76
CA ILE A 144 4.50 -8.97 3.83
C ILE A 144 3.01 -9.16 4.09
N SER A 145 2.30 -8.08 4.42
CA SER A 145 0.84 -8.09 4.46
C SER A 145 0.26 -7.83 3.08
N PHE A 146 -0.95 -8.31 2.83
CA PHE A 146 -1.60 -8.15 1.53
C PHE A 146 -3.13 -8.21 1.66
N THR A 147 -3.81 -7.72 0.64
CA THR A 147 -5.21 -7.99 0.37
C THR A 147 -5.33 -9.13 -0.63
N LYS A 148 -6.26 -10.05 -0.43
CA LYS A 148 -6.57 -11.14 -1.36
C LYS A 148 -8.04 -11.15 -1.69
N MET A 149 -8.37 -11.27 -2.98
CA MET A 149 -9.73 -11.45 -3.48
C MET A 149 -9.90 -12.90 -3.94
N TYR A 150 -10.83 -13.63 -3.32
CA TYR A 150 -11.12 -15.02 -3.69
C TYR A 150 -12.57 -15.36 -3.42
N LYS A 151 -13.26 -15.98 -4.39
CA LYS A 151 -14.68 -16.41 -4.33
C LYS A 151 -15.62 -15.30 -3.84
N GLY A 152 -15.45 -14.06 -4.34
CA GLY A 152 -16.32 -12.93 -4.01
C GLY A 152 -16.15 -12.36 -2.61
N LEU A 153 -15.09 -12.76 -1.91
CA LEU A 153 -14.69 -12.22 -0.60
C LEU A 153 -13.29 -11.62 -0.65
N PHE A 154 -13.08 -10.66 0.23
CA PHE A 154 -11.79 -10.04 0.48
C PHE A 154 -11.19 -10.57 1.77
N TYR A 155 -9.88 -10.69 1.77
CA TYR A 155 -9.09 -11.16 2.92
C TYR A 155 -7.89 -10.24 3.13
N VAL A 156 -7.54 -9.97 4.37
CA VAL A 156 -6.22 -9.49 4.75
C VAL A 156 -5.40 -10.68 5.22
N GLY A 157 -4.18 -10.79 4.71
CA GLY A 157 -3.28 -11.88 5.05
C GLY A 157 -1.84 -11.42 5.19
N VAL A 158 -0.98 -12.36 5.57
CA VAL A 158 0.48 -12.19 5.65
C VAL A 158 1.18 -13.40 5.02
N MET A 159 2.37 -13.17 4.47
CA MET A 159 3.29 -14.21 3.98
C MET A 159 4.73 -13.79 4.25
N LYS A 160 5.66 -14.73 4.19
CA LYS A 160 7.09 -14.40 4.21
C LYS A 160 7.54 -13.79 2.88
N PRO A 161 8.68 -13.06 2.83
CA PRO A 161 9.20 -12.48 1.59
C PRO A 161 9.54 -13.47 0.48
N ASP A 162 9.72 -14.75 0.81
CA ASP A 162 9.90 -15.85 -0.17
C ASP A 162 8.56 -16.41 -0.70
N GLY A 163 7.42 -15.92 -0.17
CA GLY A 163 6.07 -16.36 -0.50
C GLY A 163 5.55 -17.53 0.33
N SER A 164 6.39 -18.11 1.19
CA SER A 164 5.96 -19.19 2.08
C SER A 164 5.15 -18.71 3.27
N GLY A 165 4.47 -19.62 3.95
CA GLY A 165 3.75 -19.33 5.19
C GLY A 165 2.56 -18.38 5.02
N GLU A 166 1.90 -18.37 3.85
CA GLU A 166 0.67 -17.59 3.64
C GLU A 166 -0.37 -17.92 4.70
N ARG A 167 -0.88 -16.88 5.35
CA ARG A 167 -1.97 -16.98 6.34
C ARG A 167 -2.99 -15.87 6.09
N LEU A 168 -4.26 -16.24 6.06
CA LEU A 168 -5.38 -15.29 5.97
C LEU A 168 -5.84 -14.98 7.40
N LEU A 169 -5.78 -13.71 7.78
CA LEU A 169 -6.03 -13.24 9.15
C LEU A 169 -7.47 -12.75 9.33
N ALA A 170 -8.01 -12.06 8.34
CA ALA A 170 -9.34 -11.49 8.37
C ALA A 170 -10.05 -11.65 7.03
N LYS A 171 -11.40 -11.66 7.05
CA LYS A 171 -12.24 -11.75 5.85
C LYS A 171 -13.47 -10.85 5.95
N GLY A 172 -14.00 -10.44 4.80
CA GLY A 172 -15.23 -9.65 4.72
C GLY A 172 -15.75 -9.49 3.30
N TYR A 173 -16.82 -8.72 3.16
CA TYR A 173 -17.36 -8.30 1.88
C TYR A 173 -16.36 -7.42 1.12
N LEU A 174 -15.83 -6.41 1.78
CA LEU A 174 -14.67 -5.63 1.36
C LEU A 174 -13.76 -5.44 2.58
N VAL A 175 -12.51 -5.84 2.47
CA VAL A 175 -11.47 -5.70 3.50
C VAL A 175 -10.20 -5.33 2.77
N GLU A 176 -9.63 -4.17 3.05
CA GLU A 176 -8.46 -3.66 2.32
C GLU A 176 -7.57 -2.75 3.17
N GLY A 177 -6.47 -2.33 2.56
CA GLY A 177 -5.56 -1.31 3.06
C GLY A 177 -4.81 -1.70 4.32
N PRO A 178 -4.20 -2.92 4.38
CA PRO A 178 -3.42 -3.29 5.56
C PRO A 178 -2.24 -2.34 5.76
N THR A 179 -2.06 -1.89 7.00
CA THR A 179 -0.90 -1.12 7.44
C THR A 179 -0.35 -1.71 8.73
N TRP A 180 0.97 -1.66 8.89
CA TRP A 180 1.67 -2.23 10.03
C TRP A 180 1.80 -1.23 11.17
N ALA A 181 1.55 -1.68 12.40
CA ALA A 181 2.06 -0.98 13.58
C ALA A 181 3.60 -1.01 13.58
N PRO A 182 4.28 0.02 14.15
CA PRO A 182 5.75 0.10 14.17
C PRO A 182 6.43 -1.14 14.77
N ASN A 183 5.78 -1.82 15.72
CA ASN A 183 6.28 -3.05 16.32
C ASN A 183 6.25 -4.29 15.40
N GLY A 184 5.66 -4.19 14.21
CA GLY A 184 5.56 -5.29 13.24
C GLY A 184 4.74 -6.49 13.70
N ARG A 185 3.84 -6.32 14.68
CA ARG A 185 3.00 -7.41 15.22
C ARG A 185 1.51 -7.23 14.99
N VAL A 186 1.08 -6.01 14.71
CA VAL A 186 -0.33 -5.67 14.56
C VAL A 186 -0.54 -5.04 13.20
N LEU A 187 -1.59 -5.47 12.52
CA LEU A 187 -2.12 -4.85 11.31
C LEU A 187 -3.36 -4.04 11.63
N MET A 188 -3.49 -2.89 10.98
CA MET A 188 -4.73 -2.13 10.91
C MET A 188 -5.22 -2.10 9.46
N TYR A 189 -6.52 -2.18 9.25
CA TYR A 189 -7.15 -2.23 7.94
C TYR A 189 -8.61 -1.79 8.07
N PHE A 190 -9.29 -1.56 6.97
CA PHE A 190 -10.72 -1.26 6.99
C PHE A 190 -11.56 -2.44 6.51
N LYS A 191 -12.80 -2.50 7.00
CA LYS A 191 -13.86 -3.36 6.49
C LYS A 191 -15.08 -2.54 6.13
N GLN A 192 -15.67 -2.87 4.98
CA GLN A 192 -16.98 -2.40 4.60
C GLN A 192 -17.98 -3.56 4.66
N ASN A 193 -19.12 -3.31 5.28
CA ASN A 193 -20.23 -4.26 5.30
C ASN A 193 -20.92 -4.32 3.92
N ARG A 194 -21.59 -5.43 3.62
CA ARG A 194 -22.45 -5.48 2.43
C ARG A 194 -23.52 -4.39 2.46
N PRO A 195 -23.75 -3.71 1.34
CA PRO A 195 -24.88 -2.81 1.22
C PRO A 195 -26.17 -3.53 1.54
N LYS A 196 -27.06 -2.88 2.31
CA LYS A 196 -28.40 -3.37 2.61
C LYS A 196 -29.42 -2.31 2.23
N ASN A 197 -30.54 -2.71 1.60
CA ASN A 197 -31.65 -1.80 1.26
C ASN A 197 -31.21 -0.52 0.53
N LYS A 198 -30.36 -0.64 -0.49
CA LYS A 198 -29.79 0.49 -1.27
C LYS A 198 -28.93 1.49 -0.47
N LYS A 199 -28.61 1.20 0.80
CA LYS A 199 -27.69 2.02 1.60
C LYS A 199 -26.29 1.43 1.53
N THR A 200 -25.27 2.28 1.32
CA THR A 200 -23.86 1.92 1.38
C THR A 200 -23.55 1.24 2.72
N GLY A 201 -22.80 0.14 2.69
CA GLY A 201 -22.39 -0.51 3.94
C GLY A 201 -21.43 0.37 4.73
N ARG A 202 -21.55 0.40 6.06
CA ARG A 202 -20.63 1.15 6.93
C ARG A 202 -19.20 0.68 6.76
N VAL A 203 -18.28 1.63 6.78
CA VAL A 203 -16.83 1.42 6.71
C VAL A 203 -16.23 1.64 8.10
N ASN A 204 -15.51 0.65 8.62
CA ASN A 204 -14.93 0.72 9.96
C ASN A 204 -13.48 0.25 9.93
N LEU A 205 -12.67 0.78 10.84
CA LEU A 205 -11.31 0.34 11.07
C LEU A 205 -11.26 -0.87 12.00
N TYR A 206 -10.34 -1.77 11.72
CA TYR A 206 -10.06 -2.96 12.53
C TYR A 206 -8.56 -3.12 12.73
N LYS A 207 -8.18 -3.72 13.84
CA LYS A 207 -6.81 -4.18 14.08
C LYS A 207 -6.79 -5.66 14.42
N ILE A 208 -5.71 -6.35 14.04
CA ILE A 208 -5.51 -7.77 14.28
C ILE A 208 -4.02 -8.07 14.52
N ASP A 209 -3.74 -8.98 15.42
CA ASP A 209 -2.39 -9.52 15.59
C ASP A 209 -2.00 -10.41 14.40
N VAL A 210 -0.71 -10.48 14.07
CA VAL A 210 -0.19 -11.31 12.95
C VAL A 210 -0.45 -12.80 13.11
N THR A 211 -0.83 -13.27 14.30
CA THR A 211 -1.28 -14.66 14.52
C THR A 211 -2.71 -14.89 14.07
N GLY A 212 -3.48 -13.82 13.80
CA GLY A 212 -4.90 -13.87 13.47
C GLY A 212 -5.81 -13.92 14.70
N PHE A 213 -5.24 -13.77 15.90
CA PHE A 213 -5.99 -13.79 17.14
C PHE A 213 -6.47 -12.38 17.51
N LYS A 214 -7.69 -12.28 18.06
CA LYS A 214 -8.33 -11.02 18.52
C LYS A 214 -8.41 -9.93 17.45
N GLU A 215 -9.24 -10.13 16.45
CA GLU A 215 -9.69 -9.02 15.61
C GLU A 215 -10.52 -8.04 16.46
N LEU A 216 -10.12 -6.79 16.51
CA LEU A 216 -10.77 -5.73 17.28
C LEU A 216 -11.19 -4.59 16.37
N LYS A 217 -12.46 -4.17 16.50
CA LYS A 217 -12.95 -2.95 15.85
C LYS A 217 -12.38 -1.73 16.57
N ILE A 218 -11.94 -0.74 15.80
CA ILE A 218 -11.55 0.58 16.31
C ILE A 218 -12.79 1.47 16.23
N ILE A 219 -13.14 2.10 17.36
CA ILE A 219 -14.29 3.01 17.42
C ILE A 219 -13.89 4.33 16.77
N THR A 220 -14.63 4.73 15.75
CA THR A 220 -14.51 6.03 15.06
C THR A 220 -15.87 6.69 15.07
N PRO A 221 -15.96 8.05 15.16
CA PRO A 221 -17.24 8.76 15.12
C PRO A 221 -18.03 8.46 13.85
N ASP A 222 -17.34 8.48 12.71
CA ASP A 222 -17.89 8.26 11.38
C ASP A 222 -17.22 7.09 10.66
N ASP A 223 -17.60 6.87 9.40
CA ASP A 223 -16.96 5.91 8.50
C ASP A 223 -15.48 6.27 8.30
N ALA A 224 -14.61 5.28 8.39
CA ALA A 224 -13.17 5.48 8.30
C ALA A 224 -12.50 4.40 7.44
N SER A 225 -11.57 4.83 6.57
CA SER A 225 -10.78 3.98 5.68
C SER A 225 -9.31 4.43 5.65
N ASP A 226 -8.48 3.69 4.93
CA ASP A 226 -7.08 4.02 4.64
C ASP A 226 -6.24 4.38 5.88
N PRO A 227 -6.20 3.50 6.90
CA PRO A 227 -5.46 3.79 8.12
C PRO A 227 -3.96 3.92 7.88
N ALA A 228 -3.31 4.72 8.71
CA ALA A 228 -1.85 4.81 8.81
C ALA A 228 -1.42 4.87 10.27
N TRP A 229 -0.28 4.25 10.59
CA TRP A 229 0.38 4.36 11.88
C TRP A 229 1.46 5.44 11.78
N SER A 230 1.58 6.25 12.82
CA SER A 230 2.77 7.07 13.02
C SER A 230 3.93 6.20 13.52
N PRO A 231 5.15 6.56 13.21
CA PRO A 231 6.35 5.92 13.77
C PRO A 231 6.41 5.94 15.28
#